data_5d0750e874578520056057e38de58f70
#
_entry.id   5d0750e874578520056057e38de58f70
#
_cell.length_a   1.000
_cell.length_b   1.000
_cell.length_c   1.000
_cell.angle_alpha   90.00
_cell.angle_beta   90.00
_cell.angle_gamma   90.00
#
_symmetry.space_group_name_H-M   'P 1'
#
loop_
_entity.id
_entity.type
_entity.pdbx_description
1 polymer ?
#
loop_
_entity_poly.entity_id
_entity_poly.type
_entity_poly.pdbx_seq_one_letter_code
_entity_poly.pdbx_strand_id
1 'polypeptide(L)'
;MRDLDESHLALACITDAVFCSDLEAGAVLTRSQVGRAVSGALRAHRDWNGLTRVVRAAFAEAPEEAASRERWCRQVAEAVLSGDIALNCDGFFD
;
A
#
# COMPACT_ATOMS: atom_id res chain seq x y z
N MET A 1 16.78 8.67 -14.69
CA MET A 1 17.11 7.85 -13.75
C MET A 1 16.55 8.18 -12.45
N ARG A 2 16.68 9.39 -11.99
CA ARG A 2 16.16 9.77 -10.76
C ARG A 2 14.69 9.52 -10.71
N ASP A 3 13.96 9.78 -11.76
CA ASP A 3 12.55 9.57 -11.76
C ASP A 3 12.19 8.13 -11.52
N LEU A 4 12.97 7.23 -12.06
CA LEU A 4 12.72 5.83 -11.86
C LEU A 4 12.92 5.45 -10.42
N ASP A 5 13.95 5.97 -9.81
CA ASP A 5 14.21 5.65 -8.41
C ASP A 5 13.10 6.19 -7.53
N GLU A 6 12.61 7.37 -7.82
CA GLU A 6 11.54 7.93 -7.03
C GLU A 6 10.25 7.12 -7.20
N SER A 7 9.99 6.65 -8.40
CA SER A 7 8.81 5.86 -8.63
C SER A 7 8.87 4.54 -7.88
N HIS A 8 10.05 3.92 -7.90
CA HIS A 8 10.21 2.65 -7.18
C HIS A 8 10.07 2.86 -5.68
N LEU A 9 10.59 3.96 -5.18
CA LEU A 9 10.49 4.23 -3.77
C LEU A 9 9.04 4.48 -3.38
N ALA A 10 8.32 5.25 -4.18
CA ALA A 10 6.92 5.51 -3.90
C ALA A 10 6.11 4.22 -3.92
N LEU A 11 6.39 3.36 -4.90
CA LEU A 11 5.69 2.10 -5.00
C LEU A 11 5.94 1.26 -3.75
N ALA A 12 7.19 1.16 -3.33
CA ALA A 12 7.52 0.37 -2.14
C ALA A 12 6.87 0.93 -0.89
N CYS A 13 6.89 2.24 -0.74
CA CYS A 13 6.33 2.86 0.44
C CYS A 13 4.82 2.68 0.51
N ILE A 14 4.13 2.87 -0.61
CA ILE A 14 2.69 2.70 -0.60
C ILE A 14 2.34 1.24 -0.37
N THR A 15 3.09 0.33 -0.97
CA THR A 15 2.86 -1.10 -0.79
C THR A 15 2.96 -1.46 0.70
N ASP A 16 4.02 -0.98 1.35
CA ASP A 16 4.21 -1.28 2.77
C ASP A 16 3.11 -0.67 3.63
N ALA A 17 2.69 0.54 3.30
CA ALA A 17 1.65 1.19 4.07
C ALA A 17 0.32 0.46 3.94
N VAL A 18 -0.01 0.03 2.72
CA VAL A 18 -1.24 -0.73 2.50
C VAL A 18 -1.14 -2.08 3.22
N PHE A 19 0.05 -2.68 3.21
CA PHE A 19 0.26 -3.95 3.89
C PHE A 19 -0.05 -3.82 5.38
N CYS A 20 0.37 -2.72 5.97
CA CYS A 20 0.17 -2.50 7.39
C CYS A 20 -1.19 -1.94 7.75
N SER A 21 -2.02 -1.65 6.75
CA SER A 21 -3.33 -1.10 7.00
C SER A 21 -4.31 -2.22 7.28
N ASP A 22 -5.55 -1.85 7.53
CA ASP A 22 -6.57 -2.85 7.76
C ASP A 22 -7.38 -3.12 6.50
N LEU A 23 -6.88 -2.72 5.34
CA LEU A 23 -7.57 -3.03 4.10
C LEU A 23 -7.45 -4.52 3.82
N GLU A 24 -8.53 -5.09 3.31
CA GLU A 24 -8.55 -6.52 3.06
C GLU A 24 -8.21 -6.83 1.63
N ALA A 25 -7.43 -7.87 1.44
CA ALA A 25 -7.02 -8.28 0.11
C ALA A 25 -8.25 -8.62 -0.72
N GLY A 26 -8.23 -8.17 -1.95
CA GLY A 26 -9.34 -8.42 -2.86
C GLY A 26 -10.46 -7.40 -2.79
N ALA A 27 -10.38 -6.47 -1.87
CA ALA A 27 -11.41 -5.45 -1.77
C ALA A 27 -11.33 -4.48 -2.92
N VAL A 28 -12.48 -3.95 -3.31
CA VAL A 28 -12.52 -2.91 -4.32
C VAL A 28 -12.38 -1.59 -3.58
N LEU A 29 -11.38 -0.81 -3.94
CA LEU A 29 -11.03 0.36 -3.17
C LEU A 29 -11.10 1.63 -4.00
N THR A 30 -11.38 2.74 -3.32
CA THR A 30 -11.30 4.03 -3.96
C THR A 30 -9.97 4.65 -3.57
N ARG A 31 -9.56 5.64 -4.31
CA ARG A 31 -8.32 6.34 -4.01
C ARG A 31 -8.36 6.95 -2.62
N SER A 32 -9.50 7.46 -2.22
CA SER A 32 -9.66 8.01 -0.90
C SER A 32 -9.44 6.98 0.19
N GLN A 33 -9.96 5.79 -0.01
CA GLN A 33 -9.78 4.73 0.97
C GLN A 33 -8.31 4.36 1.10
N VAL A 34 -7.61 4.27 -0.02
CA VAL A 34 -6.19 3.94 0.02
C VAL A 34 -5.42 5.06 0.70
N GLY A 35 -5.74 6.31 0.38
CA GLY A 35 -5.07 7.44 0.99
C GLY A 35 -5.22 7.47 2.50
N ARG A 36 -6.44 7.20 2.97
CA ARG A 36 -6.68 7.18 4.41
C ARG A 36 -5.95 6.02 5.06
N ALA A 37 -5.90 4.88 4.39
CA ALA A 37 -5.22 3.73 4.94
C ALA A 37 -3.73 3.99 5.06
N VAL A 38 -3.14 4.62 4.04
CA VAL A 38 -1.72 4.94 4.06
C VAL A 38 -1.42 5.93 5.19
N SER A 39 -2.24 6.98 5.30
CA SER A 39 -2.03 7.97 6.36
C SER A 39 -2.19 7.33 7.74
N GLY A 40 -3.18 6.47 7.88
CA GLY A 40 -3.40 5.81 9.16
C GLY A 40 -2.25 4.90 9.53
N ALA A 41 -1.72 4.17 8.56
CA ALA A 41 -0.61 3.27 8.81
C ALA A 41 0.64 4.05 9.22
N LEU A 42 0.90 5.17 8.54
CA LEU A 42 2.04 6.00 8.89
C LEU A 42 1.91 6.56 10.30
N ARG A 43 0.70 6.99 10.65
CA ARG A 43 0.50 7.51 11.99
C ARG A 43 0.69 6.44 13.03
N ALA A 44 0.18 5.24 12.78
CA ALA A 44 0.27 4.17 13.74
C ALA A 44 1.70 3.70 13.96
N HIS A 45 2.52 3.70 12.90
CA HIS A 45 3.87 3.17 12.98
C HIS A 45 4.93 4.24 12.90
N ARG A 46 4.49 5.50 12.94
CA ARG A 46 5.36 6.65 13.03
C ARG A 46 6.07 6.99 11.76
N ASP A 47 6.73 6.06 11.10
CA ASP A 47 7.47 6.40 9.90
C ASP A 47 7.57 5.15 9.04
N TRP A 48 8.24 5.30 7.92
CA TRP A 48 8.37 4.21 6.95
C TRP A 48 9.20 3.06 7.50
N ASN A 49 10.12 3.34 8.39
CA ASN A 49 10.90 2.27 9.01
C ASN A 49 10.03 1.38 9.87
N GLY A 50 9.06 1.97 10.55
CA GLY A 50 8.13 1.19 11.33
C GLY A 50 7.31 0.27 10.47
N LEU A 51 6.89 0.76 9.29
CA LEU A 51 6.13 -0.07 8.36
C LEU A 51 6.98 -1.24 7.87
N THR A 52 8.23 -0.97 7.54
CA THR A 52 9.12 -2.01 7.06
C THR A 52 9.30 -3.11 8.10
N ARG A 53 9.37 -2.73 9.35
CA ARG A 53 9.52 -3.73 10.40
C ARG A 53 8.31 -4.64 10.50
N VAL A 54 7.11 -4.08 10.33
CA VAL A 54 5.90 -4.87 10.38
C VAL A 54 5.88 -5.86 9.23
N VAL A 55 6.25 -5.40 8.04
CA VAL A 55 6.25 -6.27 6.87
C VAL A 55 7.25 -7.40 7.06
N ARG A 56 8.43 -7.09 7.56
CA ARG A 56 9.43 -8.11 7.79
C ARG A 56 8.97 -9.14 8.80
N ALA A 57 8.33 -8.69 9.86
CA ALA A 57 7.84 -9.62 10.86
C ALA A 57 6.78 -10.53 10.28
N ALA A 58 5.92 -9.99 9.40
CA ALA A 58 4.89 -10.81 8.78
C ALA A 58 5.50 -11.90 7.90
N PHE A 59 6.56 -11.54 7.15
CA PHE A 59 7.21 -12.53 6.31
C PHE A 59 7.94 -13.59 7.14
N ALA A 60 8.46 -13.20 8.29
CA ALA A 60 9.13 -14.16 9.15
C ALA A 60 8.12 -15.13 9.76
N GLU A 61 6.91 -14.65 10.02
CA GLU A 61 5.95 -15.46 10.68
C GLU A 61 5.13 -16.34 9.75
N ALA A 62 4.68 -15.82 8.65
CA ALA A 62 3.86 -16.55 7.71
C ALA A 62 4.23 -16.12 6.29
N PRO A 63 5.35 -16.65 5.78
CA PRO A 63 5.87 -16.13 4.50
C PRO A 63 4.92 -16.27 3.33
N GLU A 64 4.15 -17.33 3.27
CA GLU A 64 3.27 -17.49 2.12
C GLU A 64 2.11 -16.53 2.16
N GLU A 65 1.56 -16.33 3.34
CA GLU A 65 0.47 -15.40 3.47
C GLU A 65 0.95 -13.98 3.27
N ALA A 66 2.13 -13.67 3.77
CA ALA A 66 2.69 -12.34 3.62
C ALA A 66 2.96 -12.06 2.15
N ALA A 67 3.49 -13.04 1.42
CA ALA A 67 3.76 -12.84 0.01
C ALA A 67 2.48 -12.62 -0.79
N SER A 68 1.44 -13.35 -0.45
CA SER A 68 0.17 -13.21 -1.12
C SER A 68 -0.41 -11.82 -0.87
N ARG A 69 -0.36 -11.38 0.37
CA ARG A 69 -0.86 -10.07 0.71
C ARG A 69 -0.03 -8.98 0.03
N GLU A 70 1.28 -9.17 -0.01
CA GLU A 70 2.14 -8.16 -0.62
C GLU A 70 1.85 -8.01 -2.11
N ARG A 71 1.58 -9.11 -2.79
CA ARG A 71 1.24 -9.03 -4.20
C ARG A 71 0.01 -8.16 -4.42
N TRP A 72 -1.01 -8.34 -3.59
CA TRP A 72 -2.21 -7.54 -3.70
C TRP A 72 -1.91 -6.07 -3.36
N CYS A 73 -1.13 -5.84 -2.29
CA CYS A 73 -0.80 -4.48 -1.89
C CYS A 73 -0.02 -3.77 -2.99
N ARG A 74 0.85 -4.50 -3.67
CA ARG A 74 1.62 -3.91 -4.74
C ARG A 74 0.72 -3.55 -5.92
N GLN A 75 -0.26 -4.39 -6.21
CA GLN A 75 -1.20 -4.07 -7.26
C GLN A 75 -1.98 -2.81 -6.93
N VAL A 76 -2.38 -2.66 -5.67
CA VAL A 76 -3.08 -1.46 -5.24
C VAL A 76 -2.17 -0.24 -5.41
N ALA A 77 -0.92 -0.36 -4.99
CA ALA A 77 0.01 0.75 -5.09
C ALA A 77 0.25 1.14 -6.55
N GLU A 78 0.39 0.14 -7.41
CA GLU A 78 0.59 0.42 -8.82
C GLU A 78 -0.62 1.13 -9.41
N ALA A 79 -1.80 0.72 -9.02
CA ALA A 79 -3.02 1.34 -9.53
C ALA A 79 -3.12 2.78 -9.06
N VAL A 80 -2.73 3.05 -7.83
CA VAL A 80 -2.78 4.40 -7.32
C VAL A 80 -1.79 5.29 -8.08
N LEU A 81 -0.58 4.79 -8.27
CA LEU A 81 0.45 5.60 -8.91
C LEU A 81 0.17 5.83 -10.39
N SER A 82 -0.49 4.89 -11.03
CA SER A 82 -0.79 5.08 -12.44
C SER A 82 -2.13 5.75 -12.66
N GLY A 83 -2.85 6.00 -11.60
CA GLY A 83 -4.15 6.63 -11.72
C GLY A 83 -5.24 5.68 -12.15
N ASP A 84 -4.94 4.40 -12.12
CA ASP A 84 -5.87 3.41 -12.57
C ASP A 84 -6.87 2.93 -11.57
N ILE A 85 -6.89 3.44 -10.44
CA ILE A 85 -7.89 3.08 -9.51
C ILE A 85 -9.07 3.81 -9.94
N ALA A 86 -9.55 3.38 -10.94
CA ALA A 86 -10.60 4.03 -11.52
C ALA A 86 -11.76 4.00 -10.69
N LEU A 87 -11.81 3.03 -10.00
CA LEU A 87 -12.82 2.98 -9.16
C LEU A 87 -12.95 4.19 -8.45
N ASN A 88 -11.96 4.80 -8.38
CA ASN A 88 -11.99 5.90 -7.61
C ASN A 88 -12.81 6.86 -8.22
N CYS A 89 -13.13 6.66 -9.30
CA CYS A 89 -13.74 7.67 -9.87
C CYS A 89 -14.88 8.02 -9.14
N ASP A 90 -15.48 7.21 -8.73
CA ASP A 90 -16.52 7.63 -8.12
C ASP A 90 -16.19 8.31 -7.01
N GLY A 91 -15.74 8.04 -6.56
CA GLY A 91 -15.65 8.62 -5.58
C GLY A 91 -14.98 9.69 -5.44
N PHE A 92 -14.41 9.82 -5.68
CA PHE A 92 -13.69 10.64 -5.28
C PHE A 92 -13.88 11.85 -5.67
N PHE A 93 -14.37 12.06 -6.29
CA PHE A 93 -14.60 13.16 -6.60
C PHE A 93 -15.16 13.71 -5.82
N ASP A 94 -15.19 13.30 -5.27
CA ASP A 94 -15.67 13.71 -4.42
C ASP A 94 -15.17 14.22 -3.92
#